data_c7e01e640338c17ed01ae6d3ecbcc0ed
#
_entry.id   c7e01e640338c17ed01ae6d3ecbcc0ed
#
_cell.length_a   1.000
_cell.length_b   1.000
_cell.length_c   1.000
_cell.angle_alpha   90.00
_cell.angle_beta   90.00
_cell.angle_gamma   90.00
#
_symmetry.space_group_name_H-M   'P 1'
#
loop_
_entity.id
_entity.type
_entity.pdbx_description
1 polymer ?
#
loop_
_entity_poly.entity_id
_entity_poly.type
_entity_poly.pdbx_seq_one_letter_code
_entity_poly.pdbx_strand_id
1 'polypeptide(L)'
;MTTATMLTVLGDRLEDTAGDLYSDTVKLRYLNIAQDKLIQLLNPHLLTELQVIKTNISLSTDNDVDSHFKSYFVPNSSTLTSAPFGGALGVIGIRVSNDMFIRKISFDMAKDFSTGYVGFSATEPVYFVFKNRIYIYNTTANVDCYFIKEPTTLASDANSDLNAIFHDALVELAEAELWRLSNNQARKQDAEQRAYGIIGKYNQNPATQVVGESLHFDYSSSNSLVDPIYPNTSL
;
A
#
# COMPACT_ATOMS: atom_id res chain seq x y z
N MET A 1 -21.18 3.25 5.03
CA MET A 1 -22.35 3.28 4.10
C MET A 1 -22.31 2.06 3.21
N THR A 2 -23.46 1.53 2.76
CA THR A 2 -23.52 0.54 1.68
C THR A 2 -23.30 1.23 0.33
N THR A 3 -22.95 0.48 -0.70
CA THR A 3 -22.80 1.04 -2.07
C THR A 3 -24.13 1.66 -2.56
N ALA A 4 -25.27 1.02 -2.26
CA ALA A 4 -26.58 1.60 -2.60
C ALA A 4 -26.80 2.97 -1.92
N THR A 5 -26.43 3.11 -0.64
CA THR A 5 -26.50 4.41 0.05
C THR A 5 -25.55 5.43 -0.57
N MET A 6 -24.33 5.04 -0.96
CA MET A 6 -23.39 5.93 -1.63
C MET A 6 -23.92 6.43 -2.99
N LEU A 7 -24.59 5.55 -3.76
CA LEU A 7 -25.24 5.91 -5.02
C LEU A 7 -26.35 6.93 -4.81
N THR A 8 -27.20 6.73 -3.78
CA THR A 8 -28.25 7.68 -3.42
C THR A 8 -27.66 9.04 -3.04
N VAL A 9 -26.70 9.09 -2.13
CA VAL A 9 -26.03 10.33 -1.69
C VAL A 9 -25.36 11.03 -2.87
N LEU A 10 -24.72 10.29 -3.77
CA LEU A 10 -24.11 10.83 -4.97
C LEU A 10 -25.17 11.42 -5.92
N GLY A 11 -26.32 10.76 -6.09
CA GLY A 11 -27.45 11.28 -6.85
C GLY A 11 -27.99 12.59 -6.28
N ASP A 12 -28.17 12.67 -4.96
CA ASP A 12 -28.62 13.89 -4.27
C ASP A 12 -27.64 15.05 -4.47
N ARG A 13 -26.33 14.82 -4.36
CA ARG A 13 -25.29 15.85 -4.54
C ARG A 13 -25.18 16.35 -5.97
N LEU A 14 -25.45 15.49 -6.94
CA LEU A 14 -25.46 15.82 -8.35
C LEU A 14 -26.77 16.50 -8.78
N GLU A 15 -27.75 16.62 -7.88
CA GLU A 15 -29.13 17.04 -8.20
C GLU A 15 -29.77 16.13 -9.28
N ASP A 16 -29.39 14.85 -9.28
CA ASP A 16 -29.73 13.84 -10.28
C ASP A 16 -30.32 12.58 -9.61
N THR A 17 -31.35 12.78 -8.79
CA THR A 17 -32.02 11.70 -8.05
C THR A 17 -32.79 10.73 -8.96
N ALA A 18 -33.28 11.22 -10.08
CA ALA A 18 -33.97 10.42 -11.08
C ALA A 18 -33.01 9.61 -12.00
N GLY A 19 -31.72 9.95 -12.01
CA GLY A 19 -30.72 9.33 -12.89
C GLY A 19 -30.81 9.77 -14.35
N ASP A 20 -31.39 10.95 -14.59
CA ASP A 20 -31.60 11.50 -15.94
C ASP A 20 -30.26 11.96 -16.58
N LEU A 21 -29.32 12.44 -15.76
CA LEU A 21 -27.98 12.86 -16.21
C LEU A 21 -26.99 11.70 -16.19
N TYR A 22 -26.99 10.93 -15.12
CA TYR A 22 -26.07 9.80 -14.92
C TYR A 22 -26.81 8.60 -14.35
N SER A 23 -26.88 7.52 -15.13
CA SER A 23 -27.43 6.26 -14.63
C SER A 23 -26.62 5.72 -13.44
N ASP A 24 -27.22 4.87 -12.62
CA ASP A 24 -26.54 4.23 -11.49
C ASP A 24 -25.32 3.42 -11.92
N THR A 25 -25.32 2.84 -13.12
CA THR A 25 -24.16 2.18 -13.70
C THR A 25 -22.99 3.15 -13.92
N VAL A 26 -23.27 4.36 -14.37
CA VAL A 26 -22.25 5.40 -14.54
C VAL A 26 -21.76 5.88 -13.18
N LYS A 27 -22.65 6.19 -12.25
CA LYS A 27 -22.32 6.58 -10.87
C LYS A 27 -21.45 5.52 -10.19
N LEU A 28 -21.80 4.23 -10.32
CA LEU A 28 -21.04 3.11 -9.76
C LEU A 28 -19.63 2.99 -10.36
N ARG A 29 -19.49 3.19 -11.67
CA ARG A 29 -18.19 3.23 -12.32
C ARG A 29 -17.29 4.32 -11.74
N TYR A 30 -17.85 5.50 -11.49
CA TYR A 30 -17.06 6.62 -10.93
C TYR A 30 -16.77 6.44 -9.44
N LEU A 31 -17.64 5.75 -8.69
CA LEU A 31 -17.31 5.31 -7.33
C LEU A 31 -16.12 4.35 -7.32
N ASN A 32 -16.03 3.42 -8.26
CA ASN A 32 -14.87 2.53 -8.37
C ASN A 32 -13.58 3.31 -8.72
N ILE A 33 -13.65 4.24 -9.67
CA ILE A 33 -12.50 5.11 -10.00
C ILE A 33 -12.07 5.95 -8.78
N ALA A 34 -13.04 6.48 -8.04
CA ALA A 34 -12.79 7.23 -6.82
C ALA A 34 -12.17 6.36 -5.71
N GLN A 35 -12.58 5.08 -5.60
CA GLN A 35 -12.00 4.11 -4.67
C GLN A 35 -10.51 3.91 -4.94
N ASP A 36 -10.12 3.70 -6.19
CA ASP A 36 -8.71 3.54 -6.57
C ASP A 36 -7.90 4.82 -6.29
N LYS A 37 -8.48 5.99 -6.58
CA LYS A 37 -7.85 7.28 -6.28
C LYS A 37 -7.68 7.51 -4.77
N LEU A 38 -8.71 7.19 -4.00
CA LEU A 38 -8.70 7.36 -2.54
C LEU A 38 -7.60 6.52 -1.88
N ILE A 39 -7.43 5.26 -2.30
CA ILE A 39 -6.39 4.37 -1.77
C ILE A 39 -4.99 4.92 -2.04
N GLN A 40 -4.78 5.54 -3.20
CA GLN A 40 -3.49 6.17 -3.52
C GLN A 40 -3.20 7.42 -2.66
N LEU A 41 -4.24 8.07 -2.13
CA LEU A 41 -4.14 9.27 -1.31
C LEU A 41 -4.03 8.99 0.19
N LEU A 42 -4.45 7.79 0.62
CA LEU A 42 -4.40 7.40 2.02
C LEU A 42 -3.04 6.81 2.38
N ASN A 43 -2.58 7.13 3.60
CA ASN A 43 -1.42 6.46 4.15
C ASN A 43 -1.69 4.95 4.32
N PRO A 44 -0.72 4.07 4.01
CA PRO A 44 -0.91 2.61 4.05
C PRO A 44 -1.43 2.06 5.38
N HIS A 45 -1.10 2.69 6.51
CA HIS A 45 -1.56 2.28 7.83
C HIS A 45 -3.06 2.53 8.07
N LEU A 46 -3.69 3.40 7.26
CA LEU A 46 -5.13 3.65 7.31
C LEU A 46 -5.94 2.61 6.51
N LEU A 47 -5.28 1.77 5.75
CA LEU A 47 -5.89 0.75 4.90
C LEU A 47 -5.96 -0.61 5.61
N THR A 48 -6.31 -0.61 6.90
CA THR A 48 -6.29 -1.81 7.76
C THR A 48 -7.17 -2.94 7.24
N GLU A 49 -8.32 -2.62 6.66
CA GLU A 49 -9.25 -3.59 6.10
C GLU A 49 -8.74 -4.25 4.80
N LEU A 50 -7.80 -3.60 4.14
CA LEU A 50 -7.13 -4.13 2.95
C LEU A 50 -5.82 -4.89 3.26
N GLN A 51 -5.38 -4.88 4.53
CA GLN A 51 -4.19 -5.60 4.94
C GLN A 51 -4.49 -7.10 5.02
N VAL A 52 -3.71 -7.89 4.32
CA VAL A 52 -3.82 -9.35 4.28
C VAL A 52 -2.46 -10.01 4.40
N ILE A 53 -2.49 -11.27 4.83
CA ILE A 53 -1.30 -12.11 4.97
C ILE A 53 -1.45 -13.30 4.01
N LYS A 54 -0.44 -13.51 3.19
CA LYS A 54 -0.28 -14.75 2.44
C LYS A 54 0.89 -15.52 3.02
N THR A 55 0.60 -16.69 3.53
CA THR A 55 1.61 -17.56 4.14
C THR A 55 2.16 -18.57 3.15
N ASN A 56 3.36 -19.07 3.44
CA ASN A 56 3.97 -20.19 2.75
C ASN A 56 4.18 -19.98 1.23
N ILE A 57 4.63 -18.78 0.83
CA ILE A 57 4.94 -18.49 -0.57
C ILE A 57 6.26 -19.15 -0.93
N SER A 58 6.23 -20.00 -1.95
CA SER A 58 7.42 -20.63 -2.51
C SER A 58 8.24 -19.62 -3.31
N LEU A 59 9.56 -19.68 -3.15
CA LEU A 59 10.48 -18.84 -3.91
C LEU A 59 10.89 -19.52 -5.22
N SER A 60 10.96 -18.74 -6.28
CA SER A 60 11.53 -19.12 -7.56
C SER A 60 13.01 -18.77 -7.61
N THR A 61 13.76 -19.37 -8.54
CA THR A 61 15.17 -19.08 -8.75
C THR A 61 15.35 -18.26 -10.04
N ASP A 62 16.08 -17.15 -9.94
CA ASP A 62 16.46 -16.31 -11.08
C ASP A 62 17.97 -16.46 -11.34
N ASN A 63 18.34 -16.97 -12.51
CA ASN A 63 19.73 -17.18 -12.87
C ASN A 63 20.39 -15.92 -13.49
N ASP A 64 19.59 -14.93 -13.86
CA ASP A 64 20.04 -13.68 -14.48
C ASP A 64 20.42 -12.60 -13.46
N VAL A 65 20.22 -12.88 -12.17
CA VAL A 65 20.55 -11.98 -11.06
C VAL A 65 21.78 -12.50 -10.33
N ASP A 66 22.44 -11.62 -9.60
CA ASP A 66 23.55 -11.96 -8.72
C ASP A 66 23.25 -13.21 -7.88
N SER A 67 24.29 -14.04 -7.67
CA SER A 67 24.15 -15.32 -6.96
C SER A 67 23.53 -15.21 -5.57
N HIS A 68 23.60 -14.04 -4.94
CA HIS A 68 23.03 -13.76 -3.64
C HIS A 68 21.51 -13.54 -3.67
N PHE A 69 20.97 -13.01 -4.78
CA PHE A 69 19.55 -12.67 -4.94
C PHE A 69 18.82 -13.57 -5.93
N LYS A 70 19.20 -14.83 -5.97
CA LYS A 70 18.55 -15.79 -6.88
C LYS A 70 17.11 -16.13 -6.50
N SER A 71 16.78 -16.03 -5.20
CA SER A 71 15.46 -16.37 -4.70
C SER A 71 14.53 -15.16 -4.83
N TYR A 72 13.37 -15.36 -5.45
CA TYR A 72 12.37 -14.31 -5.61
C TYR A 72 10.95 -14.86 -5.68
N PHE A 73 9.97 -13.98 -5.52
CA PHE A 73 8.59 -14.23 -5.92
C PHE A 73 7.97 -13.01 -6.62
N VAL A 74 6.92 -13.23 -7.39
CA VAL A 74 6.17 -12.18 -8.07
C VAL A 74 4.89 -11.93 -7.27
N PRO A 75 4.68 -10.70 -6.74
CA PRO A 75 3.46 -10.38 -6.00
C PRO A 75 2.30 -10.17 -6.98
N ASN A 76 1.60 -11.24 -7.32
CA ASN A 76 0.43 -11.24 -8.19
C ASN A 76 -0.64 -12.20 -7.65
N SER A 77 -1.77 -12.29 -8.34
CA SER A 77 -2.89 -13.14 -7.93
C SER A 77 -2.57 -14.65 -7.86
N SER A 78 -1.49 -15.10 -8.48
CA SER A 78 -1.05 -16.50 -8.38
C SER A 78 -0.25 -16.79 -7.11
N THR A 79 0.49 -15.81 -6.62
CA THR A 79 1.31 -15.92 -5.39
C THR A 79 0.63 -15.34 -4.15
N LEU A 80 -0.26 -14.38 -4.32
CA LEU A 80 -1.01 -13.72 -3.25
C LEU A 80 -2.51 -13.97 -3.44
N THR A 81 -3.29 -13.88 -2.36
CA THR A 81 -4.75 -14.06 -2.41
C THR A 81 -5.43 -13.06 -3.34
N SER A 82 -4.89 -11.86 -3.39
CA SER A 82 -5.17 -10.82 -4.40
C SER A 82 -3.87 -10.07 -4.69
N ALA A 83 -3.77 -9.46 -5.86
CA ALA A 83 -2.62 -8.62 -6.16
C ALA A 83 -2.55 -7.46 -5.17
N PRO A 84 -1.35 -7.08 -4.68
CA PRO A 84 -1.20 -5.89 -3.86
C PRO A 84 -1.45 -4.64 -4.70
N PHE A 85 -2.13 -3.66 -4.10
CA PHE A 85 -2.37 -2.38 -4.73
C PHE A 85 -1.03 -1.68 -5.05
N GLY A 86 -0.85 -1.27 -6.31
CA GLY A 86 0.43 -0.73 -6.76
C GLY A 86 1.53 -1.78 -6.95
N GLY A 87 1.20 -3.06 -7.13
CA GLY A 87 2.16 -4.14 -7.32
C GLY A 87 3.00 -4.38 -6.06
N ALA A 88 4.31 -4.59 -6.24
CA ALA A 88 5.23 -4.84 -5.13
C ALA A 88 5.33 -3.70 -4.10
N LEU A 89 4.84 -2.50 -4.43
CA LEU A 89 4.81 -1.36 -3.50
C LEU A 89 3.76 -1.52 -2.40
N GLY A 90 2.76 -2.38 -2.61
CA GLY A 90 1.74 -2.71 -1.62
C GLY A 90 2.20 -3.67 -0.52
N VAL A 91 3.45 -4.14 -0.55
CA VAL A 91 4.01 -5.03 0.47
C VAL A 91 4.39 -4.25 1.72
N ILE A 92 3.81 -4.66 2.85
CA ILE A 92 4.08 -4.09 4.18
C ILE A 92 5.34 -4.71 4.77
N GLY A 93 5.47 -6.03 4.67
CA GLY A 93 6.60 -6.77 5.19
C GLY A 93 6.63 -8.22 4.73
N ILE A 94 7.78 -8.84 4.90
CA ILE A 94 8.00 -10.25 4.57
C ILE A 94 8.61 -10.93 5.79
N ARG A 95 8.16 -12.14 6.10
CA ARG A 95 8.67 -12.96 7.19
C ARG A 95 9.14 -14.30 6.63
N VAL A 96 10.30 -14.76 7.08
CA VAL A 96 10.80 -16.11 6.80
C VAL A 96 10.38 -17.01 7.93
N SER A 97 9.73 -18.15 7.63
CA SER A 97 9.31 -19.23 8.53
C SER A 97 9.37 -18.88 10.03
N ASN A 98 8.27 -18.42 10.57
CA ASN A 98 7.94 -18.24 11.99
C ASN A 98 8.72 -17.21 12.82
N ASP A 99 9.88 -16.68 12.41
CA ASP A 99 10.73 -16.03 13.38
C ASP A 99 10.90 -14.53 13.22
N MET A 100 11.17 -13.98 12.04
CA MET A 100 11.45 -12.56 11.96
C MET A 100 11.00 -11.92 10.64
N PHE A 101 10.53 -10.68 10.73
CA PHE A 101 10.42 -9.83 9.55
C PHE A 101 11.80 -9.56 8.99
N ILE A 102 11.97 -9.79 7.71
CA ILE A 102 13.21 -9.53 7.02
C ILE A 102 13.32 -8.07 6.63
N ARG A 103 14.51 -7.53 6.72
CA ARG A 103 14.78 -6.12 6.45
C ARG A 103 14.65 -5.81 4.96
N LYS A 104 13.95 -4.72 4.65
CA LYS A 104 13.94 -4.14 3.30
C LYS A 104 15.19 -3.32 3.08
N ILE A 105 15.86 -3.53 1.96
CA ILE A 105 17.01 -2.72 1.52
C ILE A 105 16.68 -2.00 0.21
N SER A 106 17.41 -0.95 -0.10
CA SER A 106 17.29 -0.29 -1.40
C SER A 106 18.00 -1.12 -2.49
N PHE A 107 17.66 -0.88 -3.75
CA PHE A 107 18.33 -1.54 -4.87
C PHE A 107 19.84 -1.22 -4.93
N ASP A 108 20.22 0.00 -4.60
CA ASP A 108 21.63 0.41 -4.57
C ASP A 108 22.40 -0.35 -3.48
N MET A 109 21.80 -0.50 -2.28
CA MET A 109 22.38 -1.33 -1.22
C MET A 109 22.47 -2.80 -1.62
N ALA A 110 21.51 -3.32 -2.38
CA ALA A 110 21.54 -4.70 -2.87
C ALA A 110 22.75 -4.94 -3.80
N LYS A 111 23.09 -3.95 -4.61
CA LYS A 111 24.27 -3.98 -5.48
C LYS A 111 25.58 -4.04 -4.67
N ASP A 112 25.65 -3.28 -3.58
CA ASP A 112 26.84 -3.25 -2.72
C ASP A 112 26.95 -4.50 -1.85
N PHE A 113 25.86 -5.21 -1.62
CA PHE A 113 25.81 -6.48 -0.90
C PHE A 113 26.67 -7.56 -1.57
N SER A 114 26.69 -7.58 -2.91
CA SER A 114 27.50 -8.51 -3.69
C SER A 114 29.02 -8.27 -3.54
N THR A 115 29.41 -7.08 -3.13
CA THR A 115 30.81 -6.66 -2.96
C THR A 115 31.32 -6.75 -1.54
N GLY A 116 30.48 -7.16 -0.57
CA GLY A 116 30.86 -7.31 0.84
C GLY A 116 31.02 -6.00 1.61
N TYR A 117 30.61 -4.87 1.05
CA TYR A 117 30.81 -3.54 1.63
C TYR A 117 29.75 -3.13 2.68
N VAL A 118 28.66 -3.86 2.81
CA VAL A 118 27.59 -3.47 3.73
C VAL A 118 27.69 -4.29 5.02
N GLY A 119 27.70 -3.62 6.16
CA GLY A 119 27.86 -4.22 7.50
C GLY A 119 26.66 -5.06 7.98
N PHE A 120 26.11 -5.89 7.11
CA PHE A 120 25.08 -6.88 7.47
C PHE A 120 25.74 -8.24 7.72
N SER A 121 25.18 -8.96 8.67
CA SER A 121 25.60 -10.34 8.90
C SER A 121 25.34 -11.18 7.63
N ALA A 122 26.33 -11.96 7.22
CA ALA A 122 26.21 -12.89 6.08
C ALA A 122 25.10 -13.94 6.24
N THR A 123 24.45 -13.98 7.40
CA THR A 123 23.37 -14.92 7.75
C THR A 123 22.00 -14.29 7.85
N GLU A 124 21.92 -12.95 7.85
CA GLU A 124 20.64 -12.24 7.99
C GLU A 124 19.91 -12.13 6.66
N PRO A 125 18.67 -12.63 6.55
CA PRO A 125 17.90 -12.49 5.34
C PRO A 125 17.45 -11.03 5.14
N VAL A 126 17.55 -10.54 3.91
CA VAL A 126 17.08 -9.21 3.51
C VAL A 126 16.30 -9.31 2.19
N TYR A 127 15.49 -8.30 1.88
CA TYR A 127 14.80 -8.25 0.60
C TYR A 127 14.86 -6.88 -0.03
N PHE A 128 14.73 -6.85 -1.34
CA PHE A 128 14.53 -5.63 -2.11
C PHE A 128 13.49 -5.85 -3.22
N VAL A 129 12.95 -4.76 -3.72
CA VAL A 129 11.97 -4.76 -4.80
C VAL A 129 12.64 -4.25 -6.07
N PHE A 130 12.59 -5.04 -7.13
CA PHE A 130 13.09 -4.65 -8.43
C PHE A 130 12.13 -5.10 -9.54
N LYS A 131 11.76 -4.16 -10.42
CA LYS A 131 10.69 -4.36 -11.38
C LYS A 131 9.41 -4.85 -10.66
N ASN A 132 8.84 -5.94 -11.09
CA ASN A 132 7.65 -6.55 -10.48
C ASN A 132 8.00 -7.80 -9.66
N ARG A 133 9.19 -7.86 -9.07
CA ARG A 133 9.69 -9.00 -8.29
C ARG A 133 10.19 -8.54 -6.93
N ILE A 134 10.05 -9.41 -5.96
CA ILE A 134 10.63 -9.27 -4.63
C ILE A 134 11.73 -10.29 -4.52
N TYR A 135 12.97 -9.80 -4.50
CA TYR A 135 14.16 -10.63 -4.36
C TYR A 135 14.51 -10.75 -2.89
N ILE A 136 14.90 -11.96 -2.49
CA ILE A 136 15.25 -12.28 -1.11
C ILE A 136 16.66 -12.86 -1.10
N TYR A 137 17.47 -12.34 -0.21
CA TYR A 137 18.83 -12.79 0.03
C TYR A 137 18.89 -13.71 1.24
N ASN A 138 19.82 -14.65 1.18
CA ASN A 138 20.21 -15.52 2.29
C ASN A 138 19.11 -16.44 2.84
N THR A 139 18.11 -16.74 2.03
CA THR A 139 17.13 -17.79 2.32
C THR A 139 16.58 -18.41 1.04
N THR A 140 16.29 -19.70 1.11
CA THR A 140 15.53 -20.46 0.11
C THR A 140 14.21 -20.99 0.70
N ALA A 141 13.96 -20.69 1.99
CA ALA A 141 12.74 -21.11 2.67
C ALA A 141 11.52 -20.34 2.14
N ASN A 142 10.35 -20.95 2.26
CA ASN A 142 9.10 -20.26 1.96
C ASN A 142 8.91 -19.04 2.88
N VAL A 143 8.24 -18.03 2.38
CA VAL A 143 8.04 -16.77 3.09
C VAL A 143 6.56 -16.47 3.28
N ASP A 144 6.27 -15.69 4.32
CA ASP A 144 4.97 -15.06 4.53
C ASP A 144 5.04 -13.61 4.09
N CYS A 145 4.06 -13.16 3.30
CA CYS A 145 3.98 -11.79 2.82
C CYS A 145 2.79 -11.07 3.43
N TYR A 146 3.05 -9.95 4.05
CA TYR A 146 2.06 -8.99 4.56
C TYR A 146 1.91 -7.89 3.52
N PHE A 147 0.72 -7.68 3.00
CA PHE A 147 0.51 -6.75 1.90
C PHE A 147 -0.87 -6.10 1.94
N ILE A 148 -1.03 -5.01 1.20
CA ILE A 148 -2.30 -4.34 0.99
C ILE A 148 -2.90 -4.89 -0.30
N LYS A 149 -4.04 -5.57 -0.21
CA LYS A 149 -4.75 -6.09 -1.38
C LYS A 149 -5.43 -4.98 -2.17
N GLU A 150 -5.71 -5.24 -3.44
CA GLU A 150 -6.64 -4.41 -4.19
C GLU A 150 -8.04 -4.50 -3.57
N PRO A 151 -8.79 -3.39 -3.48
CA PRO A 151 -10.15 -3.43 -3.01
C PRO A 151 -11.04 -4.19 -3.98
N THR A 152 -12.08 -4.80 -3.46
CA THR A 152 -13.10 -5.41 -4.30
C THR A 152 -13.84 -4.33 -5.08
N THR A 153 -14.06 -4.56 -6.36
CA THR A 153 -14.89 -3.69 -7.21
C THR A 153 -16.29 -3.56 -6.61
N LEU A 154 -16.73 -2.33 -6.38
CA LEU A 154 -18.05 -2.06 -5.84
C LEU A 154 -19.13 -2.55 -6.82
N ALA A 155 -20.11 -3.25 -6.27
CA ALA A 155 -21.34 -3.62 -6.93
C ALA A 155 -22.52 -2.97 -6.18
N SER A 156 -23.67 -2.83 -6.82
CA SER A 156 -24.83 -2.11 -6.25
C SER A 156 -25.31 -2.66 -4.90
N ASP A 157 -25.14 -3.95 -4.69
CA ASP A 157 -25.56 -4.71 -3.51
C ASP A 157 -24.41 -5.07 -2.54
N ALA A 158 -23.18 -4.66 -2.86
CA ALA A 158 -22.00 -4.95 -2.05
C ALA A 158 -21.67 -3.79 -1.09
N ASN A 159 -20.87 -4.11 -0.09
CA ASN A 159 -20.24 -3.11 0.78
C ASN A 159 -18.81 -2.81 0.26
N SER A 160 -18.34 -1.59 0.51
CA SER A 160 -16.95 -1.25 0.29
C SER A 160 -16.04 -1.99 1.28
N ASP A 161 -14.89 -2.45 0.81
CA ASP A 161 -13.82 -2.99 1.67
C ASP A 161 -13.12 -1.89 2.49
N LEU A 162 -13.35 -0.61 2.17
CA LEU A 162 -12.75 0.51 2.90
C LEU A 162 -13.50 0.80 4.19
N ASN A 163 -12.77 1.28 5.19
CA ASN A 163 -13.36 1.74 6.43
C ASN A 163 -14.45 2.79 6.20
N ALA A 164 -15.55 2.67 6.93
CA ALA A 164 -16.72 3.54 6.79
C ALA A 164 -16.41 5.04 6.97
N ILE A 165 -15.34 5.38 7.68
CA ILE A 165 -14.90 6.77 7.87
C ILE A 165 -14.45 7.44 6.56
N PHE A 166 -14.10 6.66 5.55
CA PHE A 166 -13.66 7.16 4.24
C PHE A 166 -14.76 7.18 3.19
N HIS A 167 -15.96 6.68 3.50
CA HIS A 167 -17.04 6.60 2.51
C HIS A 167 -17.50 7.98 2.04
N ASP A 168 -17.47 9.00 2.90
CA ASP A 168 -17.80 10.37 2.49
C ASP A 168 -16.74 10.91 1.52
N ALA A 169 -15.45 10.70 1.80
CA ALA A 169 -14.38 11.10 0.88
C ALA A 169 -14.48 10.37 -0.47
N LEU A 170 -14.89 9.11 -0.46
CA LEU A 170 -15.13 8.32 -1.67
C LEU A 170 -16.24 8.94 -2.54
N VAL A 171 -17.38 9.31 -1.92
CA VAL A 171 -18.50 9.95 -2.62
C VAL A 171 -18.09 11.31 -3.17
N GLU A 172 -17.35 12.13 -2.39
CA GLU A 172 -16.85 13.44 -2.84
C GLU A 172 -15.90 13.31 -4.05
N LEU A 173 -15.01 12.34 -4.04
CA LEU A 173 -14.12 12.10 -5.18
C LEU A 173 -14.89 11.65 -6.42
N ALA A 174 -15.92 10.82 -6.27
CA ALA A 174 -16.78 10.38 -7.36
C ALA A 174 -17.59 11.55 -7.93
N GLU A 175 -18.14 12.40 -7.04
CA GLU A 175 -18.85 13.64 -7.41
C GLU A 175 -17.94 14.56 -8.25
N ALA A 176 -16.71 14.77 -7.80
CA ALA A 176 -15.73 15.60 -8.51
C ALA A 176 -15.45 15.11 -9.93
N GLU A 177 -15.31 13.80 -10.10
CA GLU A 177 -15.09 13.20 -11.42
C GLU A 177 -16.31 13.32 -12.33
N LEU A 178 -17.53 13.23 -11.80
CA LEU A 178 -18.76 13.43 -12.56
C LEU A 178 -18.94 14.91 -12.97
N TRP A 179 -18.62 15.87 -12.08
CA TRP A 179 -18.58 17.29 -12.43
C TRP A 179 -17.52 17.62 -13.48
N ARG A 180 -16.42 16.89 -13.50
CA ARG A 180 -15.41 17.00 -14.57
C ARG A 180 -16.00 16.64 -15.93
N LEU A 181 -16.85 15.61 -16.02
CA LEU A 181 -17.51 15.22 -17.27
C LEU A 181 -18.46 16.31 -17.78
N SER A 182 -19.17 16.99 -16.90
CA SER A 182 -20.09 18.08 -17.26
C SER A 182 -19.39 19.45 -17.44
N ASN A 183 -18.04 19.48 -17.42
CA ASN A 183 -17.22 20.70 -17.48
C ASN A 183 -17.52 21.74 -16.38
N ASN A 184 -18.11 21.34 -15.26
CA ASN A 184 -18.38 22.23 -14.13
C ASN A 184 -17.17 22.28 -13.18
N GLN A 185 -16.19 23.10 -13.52
CA GLN A 185 -14.93 23.19 -12.76
C GLN A 185 -15.11 23.73 -11.33
N ALA A 186 -16.07 24.62 -11.12
CA ALA A 186 -16.33 25.18 -9.77
C ALA A 186 -16.81 24.08 -8.81
N ARG A 187 -17.85 23.33 -9.20
CA ARG A 187 -18.37 22.21 -8.37
C ARG A 187 -17.36 21.08 -8.23
N LYS A 188 -16.57 20.80 -9.27
CA LYS A 188 -15.47 19.83 -9.19
C LYS A 188 -14.46 20.21 -8.11
N GLN A 189 -13.97 21.46 -8.14
CA GLN A 189 -12.98 21.93 -7.16
C GLN A 189 -13.52 21.91 -5.73
N ASP A 190 -14.77 22.27 -5.53
CA ASP A 190 -15.43 22.24 -4.23
C ASP A 190 -15.51 20.81 -3.68
N ALA A 191 -15.95 19.84 -4.50
CA ALA A 191 -15.98 18.43 -4.12
C ALA A 191 -14.57 17.87 -3.83
N GLU A 192 -13.57 18.20 -4.64
CA GLU A 192 -12.18 17.82 -4.39
C GLU A 192 -11.65 18.41 -3.07
N GLN A 193 -11.95 19.67 -2.76
CA GLN A 193 -11.53 20.29 -1.50
C GLN A 193 -12.16 19.60 -0.28
N ARG A 194 -13.45 19.24 -0.36
CA ARG A 194 -14.10 18.48 0.71
C ARG A 194 -13.46 17.11 0.90
N ALA A 195 -13.20 16.38 -0.19
CA ALA A 195 -12.53 15.09 -0.14
C ALA A 195 -11.13 15.18 0.50
N TYR A 196 -10.31 16.11 0.01
CA TYR A 196 -8.96 16.32 0.53
C TYR A 196 -8.95 16.81 1.98
N GLY A 197 -9.96 17.58 2.39
CA GLY A 197 -10.14 17.96 3.79
C GLY A 197 -10.35 16.76 4.71
N ILE A 198 -11.18 15.79 4.28
CA ILE A 198 -11.40 14.54 5.02
C ILE A 198 -10.12 13.71 5.07
N ILE A 199 -9.50 13.46 3.90
CA ILE A 199 -8.28 12.65 3.77
C ILE A 199 -7.14 13.25 4.61
N GLY A 200 -6.92 14.57 4.49
CA GLY A 200 -5.87 15.28 5.21
C GLY A 200 -6.02 15.20 6.72
N LYS A 201 -7.26 15.26 7.22
CA LYS A 201 -7.55 15.10 8.65
C LYS A 201 -7.06 13.76 9.21
N TYR A 202 -7.23 12.68 8.46
CA TYR A 202 -6.82 11.34 8.89
C TYR A 202 -5.34 11.09 8.65
N ASN A 203 -4.80 11.52 7.52
CA ASN A 203 -3.38 11.37 7.21
C ASN A 203 -2.46 12.15 8.17
N GLN A 204 -2.96 13.25 8.76
CA GLN A 204 -2.20 14.10 9.68
C GLN A 204 -2.47 13.80 11.16
N ASN A 205 -3.39 12.87 11.46
CA ASN A 205 -3.73 12.57 12.86
C ASN A 205 -2.58 11.78 13.52
N PRO A 206 -1.93 12.33 14.58
CA PRO A 206 -0.85 11.64 15.27
C PRO A 206 -1.23 10.27 15.83
N ALA A 207 -2.48 10.11 16.28
CA ALA A 207 -2.97 8.83 16.81
C ALA A 207 -3.05 7.74 15.73
N THR A 208 -3.34 8.11 14.46
CA THR A 208 -3.32 7.17 13.35
C THR A 208 -1.90 6.92 12.84
N GLN A 209 -0.99 7.88 12.98
CA GLN A 209 0.42 7.72 12.63
C GLN A 209 1.13 6.74 13.57
N VAL A 210 0.84 6.81 14.87
CA VAL A 210 1.44 5.91 15.88
C VAL A 210 1.07 4.44 15.61
N VAL A 211 -0.16 4.18 15.17
CA VAL A 211 -0.56 2.80 14.78
C VAL A 211 0.19 2.34 13.53
N GLY A 212 0.50 3.25 12.60
CA GLY A 212 1.30 2.95 11.41
C GLY A 212 2.78 2.74 11.73
N GLU A 213 3.34 3.51 12.65
CA GLU A 213 4.73 3.37 13.10
C GLU A 213 4.95 2.06 13.86
N SER A 214 3.95 1.56 14.57
CA SER A 214 4.04 0.25 15.23
C SER A 214 4.09 -0.95 14.25
N LEU A 215 3.68 -0.74 13.00
CA LEU A 215 3.81 -1.73 11.91
C LEU A 215 5.05 -1.46 11.04
N HIS A 216 5.60 -0.26 11.06
CA HIS A 216 6.93 0.03 10.58
C HIS A 216 7.92 -0.40 11.66
N PHE A 217 8.42 -1.61 11.56
CA PHE A 217 9.63 -1.99 12.24
C PHE A 217 10.77 -1.16 11.64
N ASP A 218 10.93 0.05 12.17
CA ASP A 218 12.03 0.93 11.80
C ASP A 218 13.30 0.42 12.48
N TYR A 219 13.94 -0.55 11.84
CA TYR A 219 15.27 -1.01 12.25
C TYR A 219 16.37 0.04 12.05
N SER A 220 16.01 1.24 11.54
CA SER A 220 16.99 2.30 11.34
C SER A 220 17.49 2.93 12.65
N SER A 221 16.75 2.79 13.75
CA SER A 221 17.11 3.42 15.01
C SER A 221 18.07 2.59 15.90
N SER A 222 18.34 1.34 15.57
CA SER A 222 19.24 0.50 16.38
C SER A 222 20.74 0.60 16.00
N ASN A 223 21.06 1.35 14.96
CA ASN A 223 22.46 1.52 14.51
C ASN A 223 23.12 2.82 14.97
N SER A 224 22.56 3.56 15.92
CA SER A 224 23.20 4.76 16.47
C SER A 224 24.09 4.50 17.72
N LEU A 225 24.37 3.27 18.04
CA LEU A 225 25.20 2.93 19.20
C LEU A 225 26.40 2.04 18.83
N VAL A 226 27.22 2.48 17.90
CA VAL A 226 28.64 2.15 17.92
C VAL A 226 29.40 3.40 17.49
N ASP A 227 29.57 4.32 18.42
CA ASP A 227 30.70 5.24 18.33
C ASP A 227 31.99 4.40 18.35
N PRO A 228 32.86 4.53 17.35
CA PRO A 228 34.17 3.93 17.43
C PRO A 228 34.93 4.68 18.53
N ILE A 229 35.17 4.00 19.65
CA ILE A 229 36.09 4.47 20.66
C ILE A 229 37.48 4.49 20.00
N TYR A 230 37.91 5.67 19.56
CA TYR A 230 39.32 5.87 19.25
C TYR A 230 40.10 5.88 20.60
N PRO A 231 41.07 5.00 20.80
CA PRO A 231 41.94 5.13 21.95
C PRO A 231 42.77 6.41 21.75
N ASN A 232 42.61 7.35 22.67
CA ASN A 232 43.54 8.46 22.85
C ASN A 232 44.93 7.91 23.12
N THR A 233 45.81 7.95 22.13
CA THR A 233 47.23 7.86 22.38
C THR A 233 47.79 9.27 22.48
N SER A 234 47.82 9.79 23.69
CA SER A 234 48.69 10.90 24.04
C SER A 234 50.14 10.38 24.16
N LEU A 235 51.03 10.92 23.40
CA LEU A 235 52.39 11.26 23.73
C LEU A 235 52.77 12.50 22.98
#